data_f22656f5e671156e7ca5dd272ca3f11a
#
_entry.id   f22656f5e671156e7ca5dd272ca3f11a
#
_cell.length_a   1.000
_cell.length_b   1.000
_cell.length_c   1.000
_cell.angle_alpha   90.00
_cell.angle_beta   90.00
_cell.angle_gamma   90.00
#
_symmetry.space_group_name_H-M   'P 1'
#
loop_
_entity.id
_entity.type
_entity.pdbx_description
1 polymer ?
#
loop_
_entity_poly.entity_id
_entity_poly.type
_entity_poly.pdbx_seq_one_letter_code
_entity_poly.pdbx_strand_id
1 'polypeptide(L)'
;MKNQKFKAFVVRDKNQSGIESMDLDELMSGNVLVKVKYSSLNYKDGLAVLNKSPIIRRYPMIPGSDFAGIVVKSDYKRFKKGDKVLCNGWGIGEKHFGGFSEYARVNGKWLIHLPNKFTLEQSMIIGAAGYTASLCVQELKKKISPSKGEVIVTGASGGVGSIAVNLLSNLGYNVVAFSGKNFDYLKKLGANKVIDPKEYRYSKKPLSRELWSGIIDTVGGDVLSSFLTEIKYNGIAVSTGLAKSHELNTTVFPFILRNITLS
;
A
#
# COMPACT_ATOMS: atom_id res chain seq x y z
N MET A 1 26.93 23.44 1.47
CA MET A 1 26.64 22.08 2.01
C MET A 1 27.53 21.02 1.34
N LYS A 2 28.70 21.42 0.80
CA LYS A 2 29.67 20.44 0.31
C LYS A 2 30.21 19.64 1.49
N ASN A 3 30.35 18.33 1.34
CA ASN A 3 30.85 17.36 2.36
C ASN A 3 29.92 17.11 3.57
N GLN A 4 28.60 17.30 3.46
CA GLN A 4 27.69 16.88 4.51
C GLN A 4 27.37 15.39 4.36
N LYS A 5 27.84 14.58 5.32
CA LYS A 5 27.55 13.15 5.39
C LYS A 5 26.21 12.88 6.06
N PHE A 6 25.57 11.81 5.64
CA PHE A 6 24.32 11.32 6.20
C PHE A 6 24.25 9.79 6.14
N LYS A 7 23.39 9.20 6.98
CA LYS A 7 23.17 7.75 6.98
C LYS A 7 22.03 7.38 6.05
N ALA A 8 22.22 6.27 5.31
CA ALA A 8 21.20 5.64 4.49
C ALA A 8 21.30 4.13 4.57
N PHE A 9 20.17 3.43 4.46
CA PHE A 9 20.19 2.01 4.20
C PHE A 9 20.35 1.82 2.69
N VAL A 10 21.45 1.18 2.28
CA VAL A 10 21.79 1.02 0.87
C VAL A 10 21.79 -0.45 0.50
N VAL A 11 21.13 -0.77 -0.61
CA VAL A 11 21.21 -2.09 -1.27
C VAL A 11 22.19 -1.91 -2.42
N ARG A 12 23.41 -2.45 -2.26
CA ARG A 12 24.52 -2.33 -3.23
C ARG A 12 24.30 -3.21 -4.45
N ASP A 13 23.86 -4.44 -4.17
CA ASP A 13 23.51 -5.46 -5.16
C ASP A 13 22.57 -6.48 -4.52
N LYS A 14 22.37 -7.61 -5.18
CA LYS A 14 21.45 -8.68 -4.72
C LYS A 14 21.86 -9.34 -3.40
N ASN A 15 23.11 -9.21 -2.96
CA ASN A 15 23.67 -9.93 -1.83
C ASN A 15 24.18 -8.99 -0.73
N GLN A 16 24.33 -7.70 -1.04
CA GLN A 16 24.94 -6.73 -0.12
C GLN A 16 23.99 -5.57 0.16
N SER A 17 23.62 -5.42 1.42
CA SER A 17 22.83 -4.28 1.89
C SER A 17 23.20 -3.94 3.33
N GLY A 18 23.05 -2.67 3.71
CA GLY A 18 23.33 -2.21 5.06
C GLY A 18 23.24 -0.70 5.21
N ILE A 19 23.47 -0.23 6.45
CA ILE A 19 23.53 1.20 6.75
C ILE A 19 24.92 1.71 6.38
N GLU A 20 24.96 2.73 5.54
CA GLU A 20 26.19 3.36 5.06
C GLU A 20 26.18 4.87 5.29
N SER A 21 27.37 5.47 5.31
CA SER A 21 27.54 6.92 5.30
C SER A 21 27.74 7.37 3.86
N MET A 22 26.90 8.28 3.40
CA MET A 22 26.92 8.84 2.04
C MET A 22 27.11 10.36 2.09
N ASP A 23 27.61 10.94 1.02
CA ASP A 23 27.63 12.39 0.83
C ASP A 23 26.36 12.88 0.10
N LEU A 24 25.92 14.12 0.39
CA LEU A 24 24.74 14.68 -0.27
C LEU A 24 24.88 14.72 -1.81
N ASP A 25 26.10 14.80 -2.32
CA ASP A 25 26.36 14.85 -3.76
C ASP A 25 26.15 13.50 -4.46
N GLU A 26 26.14 12.39 -3.69
CA GLU A 26 25.81 11.05 -4.19
C GLU A 26 24.31 10.83 -4.39
N LEU A 27 23.47 11.71 -3.80
CA LEU A 27 22.02 11.63 -4.02
C LEU A 27 21.68 11.83 -5.49
N MET A 28 20.73 11.04 -5.98
CA MET A 28 20.24 11.16 -7.34
C MET A 28 19.69 12.55 -7.65
N SER A 29 19.57 12.88 -8.94
CA SER A 29 19.08 14.18 -9.41
C SER A 29 17.68 14.50 -8.90
N GLY A 30 17.47 15.77 -8.60
CA GLY A 30 16.19 16.31 -8.13
C GLY A 30 16.35 17.80 -7.79
N ASN A 31 15.26 18.52 -7.74
CA ASN A 31 15.24 19.96 -7.51
C ASN A 31 14.73 20.36 -6.13
N VAL A 32 14.44 19.38 -5.26
CA VAL A 32 14.12 19.60 -3.84
C VAL A 32 14.91 18.64 -2.97
N LEU A 33 15.65 19.17 -1.99
CA LEU A 33 16.35 18.41 -0.96
C LEU A 33 15.52 18.43 0.31
N VAL A 34 15.20 17.25 0.82
CA VAL A 34 14.37 17.06 2.02
C VAL A 34 15.21 16.35 3.10
N LYS A 35 15.18 16.86 4.34
CA LYS A 35 15.62 16.12 5.52
C LYS A 35 14.49 15.20 5.94
N VAL A 36 14.66 13.91 5.71
CA VAL A 36 13.68 12.89 6.06
C VAL A 36 13.57 12.79 7.59
N LYS A 37 12.36 12.67 8.09
CA LYS A 37 12.05 12.51 9.50
C LYS A 37 11.42 11.16 9.79
N TYR A 38 10.56 10.70 8.89
CA TYR A 38 9.85 9.43 8.98
C TYR A 38 9.71 8.83 7.59
N SER A 39 9.72 7.52 7.53
CA SER A 39 9.38 6.69 6.37
C SER A 39 8.61 5.48 6.87
N SER A 40 7.67 4.96 6.09
CA SER A 40 6.96 3.73 6.46
C SER A 40 7.67 2.49 5.91
N LEU A 41 7.47 1.35 6.57
CA LEU A 41 7.95 0.05 6.09
C LEU A 41 6.79 -0.73 5.49
N ASN A 42 6.88 -1.02 4.20
CA ASN A 42 5.86 -1.75 3.46
C ASN A 42 6.35 -3.13 3.02
N TYR A 43 5.42 -4.03 2.71
CA TYR A 43 5.73 -5.38 2.21
C TYR A 43 6.68 -5.34 1.00
N LYS A 44 6.46 -4.39 0.10
CA LYS A 44 7.30 -4.16 -1.08
C LYS A 44 8.75 -3.81 -0.71
N ASP A 45 8.94 -2.98 0.32
CA ASP A 45 10.29 -2.60 0.78
C ASP A 45 11.03 -3.82 1.34
N GLY A 46 10.33 -4.70 2.06
CA GLY A 46 10.87 -5.98 2.53
C GLY A 46 11.29 -6.90 1.38
N LEU A 47 10.46 -7.01 0.34
CA LEU A 47 10.81 -7.78 -0.86
C LEU A 47 12.04 -7.21 -1.58
N ALA A 48 12.16 -5.88 -1.64
CA ALA A 48 13.29 -5.18 -2.23
C ALA A 48 14.59 -5.46 -1.48
N VAL A 49 14.58 -5.27 -0.16
CA VAL A 49 15.73 -5.47 0.72
C VAL A 49 16.20 -6.92 0.72
N LEU A 50 15.27 -7.87 0.77
CA LEU A 50 15.55 -9.31 0.79
C LEU A 50 15.77 -9.91 -0.61
N ASN A 51 15.73 -9.10 -1.65
CA ASN A 51 15.84 -9.53 -3.06
C ASN A 51 14.90 -10.70 -3.42
N LYS A 52 13.70 -10.73 -2.81
CA LYS A 52 12.68 -11.78 -3.07
C LYS A 52 11.76 -11.47 -4.24
N SER A 53 11.90 -10.29 -4.84
CA SER A 53 11.18 -9.87 -6.04
C SER A 53 12.00 -8.78 -6.76
N PRO A 54 11.93 -8.63 -8.07
CA PRO A 54 12.69 -7.65 -8.85
C PRO A 54 12.12 -6.22 -8.69
N ILE A 55 11.99 -5.75 -7.44
CA ILE A 55 11.50 -4.41 -7.11
C ILE A 55 12.55 -3.37 -7.50
N ILE A 56 13.80 -3.57 -7.06
CA ILE A 56 14.90 -2.66 -7.38
C ILE A 56 15.26 -2.79 -8.86
N ARG A 57 15.21 -1.68 -9.57
CA ARG A 57 15.45 -1.61 -11.02
C ARG A 57 16.88 -1.21 -11.38
N ARG A 58 17.64 -0.71 -10.43
CA ARG A 58 19.06 -0.31 -10.57
C ARG A 58 19.75 -0.36 -9.22
N TYR A 59 21.01 -0.69 -9.22
CA TYR A 59 21.88 -0.69 -8.06
C TYR A 59 22.99 0.37 -8.20
N PRO A 60 23.52 0.98 -7.12
CA PRO A 60 22.97 0.87 -5.76
C PRO A 60 21.63 1.56 -5.62
N MET A 61 20.84 1.19 -4.59
CA MET A 61 19.53 1.77 -4.32
C MET A 61 19.35 2.01 -2.82
N ILE A 62 18.74 3.14 -2.46
CA ILE A 62 18.17 3.39 -1.14
C ILE A 62 16.68 3.00 -1.21
N PRO A 63 16.23 1.96 -0.49
CA PRO A 63 14.83 1.56 -0.48
C PRO A 63 13.93 2.57 0.26
N GLY A 64 12.67 2.22 0.43
CA GLY A 64 11.65 3.04 1.08
C GLY A 64 10.78 3.76 0.05
N SER A 65 9.50 3.31 -0.05
CA SER A 65 8.54 3.74 -1.07
C SER A 65 7.83 5.05 -0.72
N ASP A 66 8.08 5.59 0.47
CA ASP A 66 7.54 6.87 0.94
C ASP A 66 8.49 7.55 1.95
N PHE A 67 8.24 8.81 2.21
CA PHE A 67 8.84 9.53 3.34
C PHE A 67 8.05 10.81 3.66
N ALA A 68 8.23 11.32 4.89
CA ALA A 68 7.83 12.64 5.31
C ALA A 68 9.04 13.37 5.91
N GLY A 69 9.15 14.68 5.64
CA GLY A 69 10.31 15.43 6.09
C GLY A 69 10.15 16.94 5.93
N ILE A 70 11.28 17.63 6.08
CA ILE A 70 11.37 19.09 6.03
C ILE A 70 12.27 19.48 4.86
N VAL A 71 11.80 20.39 4.03
CA VAL A 71 12.56 20.93 2.90
C VAL A 71 13.80 21.69 3.41
N VAL A 72 14.97 21.31 2.94
CA VAL A 72 16.26 21.96 3.25
C VAL A 72 16.62 22.98 2.18
N LYS A 73 16.44 22.60 0.90
CA LYS A 73 16.68 23.45 -0.27
C LYS A 73 15.67 23.10 -1.35
N SER A 74 15.20 24.11 -2.07
CA SER A 74 14.31 23.89 -3.21
C SER A 74 14.63 24.88 -4.32
N ASP A 75 14.75 24.33 -5.54
CA ASP A 75 14.77 25.08 -6.79
C ASP A 75 13.40 24.95 -7.51
N TYR A 76 12.39 24.34 -6.85
CA TYR A 76 11.02 24.20 -7.33
C TYR A 76 10.09 25.21 -6.62
N LYS A 77 9.49 26.12 -7.37
CA LYS A 77 8.74 27.30 -6.84
C LYS A 77 7.66 26.98 -5.81
N ARG A 78 7.08 25.76 -5.85
CA ARG A 78 6.00 25.35 -4.94
C ARG A 78 6.46 25.15 -3.48
N PHE A 79 7.75 24.90 -3.26
CA PHE A 79 8.29 24.59 -1.93
C PHE A 79 9.44 25.53 -1.57
N LYS A 80 9.55 25.87 -0.29
CA LYS A 80 10.62 26.65 0.31
C LYS A 80 11.23 25.92 1.51
N LYS A 81 12.43 26.34 1.91
CA LYS A 81 13.09 25.84 3.11
C LYS A 81 12.18 25.93 4.33
N GLY A 82 12.07 24.85 5.08
CA GLY A 82 11.23 24.72 6.27
C GLY A 82 9.85 24.12 6.01
N ASP A 83 9.40 24.00 4.75
CA ASP A 83 8.11 23.38 4.45
C ASP A 83 8.12 21.91 4.86
N LYS A 84 7.02 21.48 5.50
CA LYS A 84 6.77 20.06 5.79
C LYS A 84 6.13 19.41 4.57
N VAL A 85 6.76 18.32 4.11
CA VAL A 85 6.36 17.63 2.87
C VAL A 85 6.31 16.14 3.06
N LEU A 86 5.58 15.47 2.19
CA LEU A 86 5.61 14.02 2.04
C LEU A 86 5.73 13.62 0.57
N CYS A 87 6.33 12.47 0.35
CA CYS A 87 6.44 11.78 -0.94
C CYS A 87 5.92 10.36 -0.79
N ASN A 88 5.11 9.91 -1.73
CA ASN A 88 4.57 8.55 -1.73
C ASN A 88 4.52 8.02 -3.16
N GLY A 89 5.19 6.90 -3.43
CA GLY A 89 5.26 6.28 -4.74
C GLY A 89 6.29 6.92 -5.68
N TRP A 90 5.92 7.20 -6.93
CA TRP A 90 6.75 7.80 -7.98
C TRP A 90 8.01 6.99 -8.34
N GLY A 91 8.09 5.72 -7.90
CA GLY A 91 9.23 4.85 -8.12
C GLY A 91 10.43 5.13 -7.21
N ILE A 92 10.24 5.88 -6.10
CA ILE A 92 11.27 5.97 -5.06
C ILE A 92 11.42 4.62 -4.37
N GLY A 93 12.67 4.24 -4.05
CA GLY A 93 13.03 2.90 -3.57
C GLY A 93 13.12 1.83 -4.67
N GLU A 94 12.84 2.18 -5.93
CA GLU A 94 12.88 1.26 -7.08
C GLU A 94 13.81 1.75 -8.21
N LYS A 95 13.52 2.95 -8.72
CA LYS A 95 14.23 3.61 -9.84
C LYS A 95 14.96 4.85 -9.36
N HIS A 96 14.54 5.43 -8.25
CA HIS A 96 15.07 6.59 -7.60
C HIS A 96 15.28 6.30 -6.11
N PHE A 97 16.29 6.94 -5.48
CA PHE A 97 16.56 6.75 -4.05
C PHE A 97 15.33 7.06 -3.20
N GLY A 98 15.04 6.17 -2.25
CA GLY A 98 13.85 6.19 -1.40
C GLY A 98 14.05 6.83 -0.04
N GLY A 99 13.09 6.54 0.86
CA GLY A 99 12.96 7.18 2.15
C GLY A 99 13.80 6.59 3.28
N PHE A 100 14.51 5.46 3.08
CA PHE A 100 15.34 4.85 4.14
C PHE A 100 16.70 5.55 4.27
N SER A 101 16.67 6.85 4.42
CA SER A 101 17.84 7.72 4.55
C SER A 101 17.50 8.99 5.31
N GLU A 102 18.51 9.66 5.86
CA GLU A 102 18.33 10.96 6.53
C GLU A 102 18.02 12.11 5.56
N TYR A 103 18.37 11.97 4.28
CA TYR A 103 18.10 12.94 3.24
C TYR A 103 17.61 12.28 1.97
N ALA A 104 16.67 12.94 1.30
CA ALA A 104 16.17 12.56 -0.02
C ALA A 104 16.23 13.79 -0.94
N ARG A 105 16.74 13.60 -2.17
CA ARG A 105 16.65 14.61 -3.23
C ARG A 105 15.72 14.07 -4.30
N VAL A 106 14.63 14.80 -4.55
CA VAL A 106 13.54 14.35 -5.43
C VAL A 106 13.05 15.46 -6.35
N ASN A 107 12.30 15.07 -7.37
CA ASN A 107 11.55 16.03 -8.18
C ASN A 107 10.42 16.64 -7.33
N GLY A 108 10.35 17.96 -7.26
CA GLY A 108 9.31 18.66 -6.50
C GLY A 108 7.87 18.36 -6.94
N LYS A 109 7.65 17.87 -8.17
CA LYS A 109 6.34 17.40 -8.61
C LYS A 109 5.83 16.17 -7.84
N TRP A 110 6.74 15.41 -7.22
CA TRP A 110 6.42 14.22 -6.44
C TRP A 110 6.01 14.52 -5.00
N LEU A 111 6.30 15.75 -4.56
CA LEU A 111 6.03 16.17 -3.20
C LEU A 111 4.66 16.82 -3.08
N ILE A 112 4.04 16.62 -1.93
CA ILE A 112 2.89 17.39 -1.48
C ILE A 112 3.19 18.03 -0.13
N HIS A 113 2.58 19.18 0.17
CA HIS A 113 2.62 19.75 1.51
C HIS A 113 1.93 18.79 2.48
N LEU A 114 2.51 18.65 3.67
CA LEU A 114 1.85 17.91 4.75
C LEU A 114 0.52 18.60 5.07
N PRO A 115 -0.62 17.91 5.03
CA PRO A 115 -1.89 18.49 5.43
C PRO A 115 -1.85 18.94 6.89
N ASN A 116 -2.41 20.11 7.19
CA ASN A 116 -2.32 20.77 8.52
C ASN A 116 -2.87 19.92 9.69
N LYS A 117 -3.73 18.93 9.39
CA LYS A 117 -4.32 18.03 10.41
C LYS A 117 -3.39 16.88 10.82
N PHE A 118 -2.25 16.70 10.16
CA PHE A 118 -1.32 15.60 10.42
C PHE A 118 0.04 16.09 10.89
N THR A 119 0.68 15.29 11.74
CA THR A 119 2.11 15.39 11.98
C THR A 119 2.87 14.60 10.89
N LEU A 120 4.20 14.84 10.76
CA LEU A 120 5.05 14.06 9.87
C LEU A 120 4.99 12.57 10.23
N GLU A 121 4.96 12.24 11.52
CA GLU A 121 4.86 10.87 12.02
C GLU A 121 3.52 10.24 11.63
N GLN A 122 2.40 10.90 11.91
CA GLN A 122 1.07 10.40 11.56
C GLN A 122 0.93 10.17 10.05
N SER A 123 1.53 11.02 9.22
CA SER A 123 1.50 10.81 7.77
C SER A 123 2.20 9.54 7.33
N MET A 124 3.23 9.09 8.06
CA MET A 124 3.95 7.84 7.77
C MET A 124 3.37 6.62 8.50
N ILE A 125 2.62 6.82 9.60
CA ILE A 125 1.75 5.77 10.15
C ILE A 125 0.68 5.38 9.12
N ILE A 126 0.11 6.35 8.41
CA ILE A 126 -0.78 6.10 7.27
C ILE A 126 0.02 5.51 6.10
N GLY A 127 1.09 6.18 5.69
CA GLY A 127 2.05 5.74 4.69
C GLY A 127 1.45 5.30 3.36
N ALA A 128 2.23 4.53 2.61
CA ALA A 128 1.81 3.95 1.34
C ALA A 128 0.64 2.97 1.50
N ALA A 129 0.60 2.24 2.62
CA ALA A 129 -0.48 1.28 2.89
C ALA A 129 -1.83 1.98 3.06
N GLY A 130 -1.90 3.07 3.83
CA GLY A 130 -3.13 3.83 4.03
C GLY A 130 -3.57 4.58 2.78
N TYR A 131 -2.62 5.09 2.00
CA TYR A 131 -2.91 5.68 0.70
C TYR A 131 -3.56 4.66 -0.24
N THR A 132 -2.98 3.46 -0.33
CA THR A 132 -3.52 2.35 -1.14
C THR A 132 -4.91 1.92 -0.65
N ALA A 133 -5.09 1.74 0.65
CA ALA A 133 -6.39 1.39 1.23
C ALA A 133 -7.47 2.44 0.89
N SER A 134 -7.10 3.73 0.94
CA SER A 134 -8.02 4.82 0.60
C SER A 134 -8.44 4.78 -0.87
N LEU A 135 -7.52 4.50 -1.78
CA LEU A 135 -7.84 4.33 -3.20
C LEU A 135 -8.78 3.14 -3.44
N CYS A 136 -8.50 1.99 -2.79
CA CYS A 136 -9.36 0.81 -2.88
C CYS A 136 -10.78 1.09 -2.38
N VAL A 137 -10.91 1.76 -1.23
CA VAL A 137 -12.20 2.14 -0.66
C VAL A 137 -12.92 3.14 -1.57
N GLN A 138 -12.22 4.12 -2.14
CA GLN A 138 -12.84 5.06 -3.09
C GLN A 138 -13.36 4.35 -4.33
N GLU A 139 -12.60 3.39 -4.87
CA GLU A 139 -13.03 2.62 -6.04
C GLU A 139 -14.26 1.77 -5.74
N LEU A 140 -14.25 1.05 -4.61
CA LEU A 140 -15.39 0.26 -4.15
C LEU A 140 -16.66 1.12 -3.99
N LYS A 141 -16.56 2.29 -3.40
CA LYS A 141 -17.68 3.22 -3.17
C LYS A 141 -18.37 3.68 -4.45
N LYS A 142 -17.71 3.68 -5.60
CA LYS A 142 -18.33 4.06 -6.87
C LYS A 142 -19.44 3.10 -7.29
N LYS A 143 -19.37 1.83 -6.84
CA LYS A 143 -20.34 0.79 -7.22
C LYS A 143 -21.22 0.31 -6.07
N ILE A 144 -20.68 0.29 -4.85
CA ILE A 144 -21.32 -0.36 -3.69
C ILE A 144 -21.59 0.69 -2.62
N SER A 145 -22.87 0.81 -2.22
CA SER A 145 -23.26 1.53 -1.02
C SER A 145 -23.27 0.59 0.21
N PRO A 146 -23.21 1.12 1.44
CA PRO A 146 -23.23 0.31 2.67
C PRO A 146 -24.45 -0.63 2.79
N SER A 147 -25.59 -0.26 2.24
CA SER A 147 -26.83 -1.05 2.27
C SER A 147 -26.84 -2.26 1.34
N LYS A 148 -25.85 -2.43 0.46
CA LYS A 148 -25.82 -3.52 -0.54
C LYS A 148 -25.42 -4.88 0.05
N GLY A 149 -24.88 -4.91 1.27
CA GLY A 149 -24.49 -6.14 1.97
C GLY A 149 -23.03 -6.14 2.43
N GLU A 150 -22.52 -7.33 2.70
CA GLU A 150 -21.19 -7.49 3.27
C GLU A 150 -20.09 -7.21 2.27
N VAL A 151 -19.04 -6.54 2.74
CA VAL A 151 -17.75 -6.33 2.03
C VAL A 151 -16.68 -7.12 2.74
N ILE A 152 -15.97 -7.99 2.01
CA ILE A 152 -14.86 -8.76 2.55
C ILE A 152 -13.51 -8.11 2.24
N VAL A 153 -12.62 -8.09 3.23
CA VAL A 153 -11.24 -7.60 3.09
C VAL A 153 -10.29 -8.76 3.33
N THR A 154 -9.53 -9.17 2.30
CA THR A 154 -8.53 -10.24 2.44
C THR A 154 -7.21 -9.68 2.94
N GLY A 155 -6.42 -10.52 3.65
CA GLY A 155 -5.20 -10.05 4.30
C GLY A 155 -5.46 -8.91 5.29
N ALA A 156 -6.62 -8.95 5.93
CA ALA A 156 -7.19 -7.87 6.73
C ALA A 156 -6.29 -7.38 7.87
N SER A 157 -5.40 -8.21 8.41
CA SER A 157 -4.45 -7.82 9.47
C SER A 157 -3.16 -7.18 8.95
N GLY A 158 -2.99 -7.06 7.63
CA GLY A 158 -1.86 -6.38 7.00
C GLY A 158 -2.04 -4.85 6.96
N GLY A 159 -1.01 -4.12 6.52
CA GLY A 159 -1.02 -2.66 6.46
C GLY A 159 -2.20 -2.09 5.68
N VAL A 160 -2.40 -2.53 4.44
CA VAL A 160 -3.53 -2.08 3.59
C VAL A 160 -4.86 -2.60 4.15
N GLY A 161 -4.93 -3.90 4.47
CA GLY A 161 -6.17 -4.54 4.90
C GLY A 161 -6.75 -3.95 6.18
N SER A 162 -5.92 -3.70 7.20
CA SER A 162 -6.38 -3.15 8.48
C SER A 162 -6.92 -1.72 8.35
N ILE A 163 -6.29 -0.90 7.54
CA ILE A 163 -6.78 0.45 7.27
C ILE A 163 -8.06 0.40 6.42
N ALA A 164 -8.14 -0.52 5.43
CA ALA A 164 -9.36 -0.72 4.65
C ALA A 164 -10.55 -1.14 5.52
N VAL A 165 -10.35 -2.08 6.47
CA VAL A 165 -11.38 -2.48 7.45
C VAL A 165 -11.87 -1.26 8.22
N ASN A 166 -10.95 -0.47 8.79
CA ASN A 166 -11.31 0.70 9.58
C ASN A 166 -12.04 1.77 8.74
N LEU A 167 -11.55 2.08 7.54
CA LEU A 167 -12.19 3.05 6.66
C LEU A 167 -13.60 2.62 6.26
N LEU A 168 -13.77 1.36 5.84
CA LEU A 168 -15.08 0.83 5.45
C LEU A 168 -16.07 0.83 6.62
N SER A 169 -15.63 0.39 7.80
CA SER A 169 -16.46 0.40 9.00
C SER A 169 -16.92 1.82 9.37
N ASN A 170 -16.01 2.80 9.38
CA ASN A 170 -16.35 4.20 9.64
C ASN A 170 -17.29 4.82 8.59
N LEU A 171 -17.33 4.25 7.38
CA LEU A 171 -18.26 4.62 6.32
C LEU A 171 -19.59 3.85 6.38
N GLY A 172 -19.81 3.03 7.40
CA GLY A 172 -21.05 2.31 7.64
C GLY A 172 -21.20 1.00 6.85
N TYR A 173 -20.13 0.47 6.25
CA TYR A 173 -20.18 -0.84 5.59
C TYR A 173 -20.19 -1.99 6.62
N ASN A 174 -20.87 -3.07 6.29
CA ASN A 174 -20.76 -4.34 7.01
C ASN A 174 -19.50 -5.07 6.55
N VAL A 175 -18.44 -5.02 7.37
CA VAL A 175 -17.11 -5.48 7.01
C VAL A 175 -16.81 -6.85 7.55
N VAL A 176 -16.44 -7.78 6.67
CA VAL A 176 -15.91 -9.09 7.00
C VAL A 176 -14.40 -9.08 6.81
N ALA A 177 -13.65 -9.29 7.86
CA ALA A 177 -12.20 -9.39 7.80
C ALA A 177 -11.77 -10.85 7.55
N PHE A 178 -10.97 -11.09 6.53
CA PHE A 178 -10.43 -12.40 6.21
C PHE A 178 -8.95 -12.46 6.60
N SER A 179 -8.66 -13.11 7.74
CA SER A 179 -7.31 -13.15 8.33
C SER A 179 -7.15 -14.32 9.29
N GLY A 180 -5.99 -14.98 9.27
CA GLY A 180 -5.63 -16.05 10.20
C GLY A 180 -5.00 -15.57 11.52
N LYS A 181 -5.01 -14.27 11.82
CA LYS A 181 -4.40 -13.70 13.02
C LYS A 181 -5.01 -12.35 13.40
N ASN A 182 -4.73 -11.90 14.63
CA ASN A 182 -5.11 -10.58 15.15
C ASN A 182 -6.63 -10.33 15.17
N PHE A 183 -7.44 -11.31 15.50
CA PHE A 183 -8.90 -11.25 15.43
C PHE A 183 -9.48 -10.12 16.29
N ASP A 184 -9.03 -9.96 17.53
CA ASP A 184 -9.53 -8.90 18.42
C ASP A 184 -9.15 -7.51 17.92
N TYR A 185 -7.97 -7.37 17.36
CA TYR A 185 -7.56 -6.12 16.70
C TYR A 185 -8.49 -5.76 15.54
N LEU A 186 -8.82 -6.73 14.69
CA LEU A 186 -9.72 -6.53 13.56
C LEU A 186 -11.14 -6.15 14.00
N LYS A 187 -11.65 -6.77 15.07
CA LYS A 187 -12.92 -6.38 15.68
C LYS A 187 -12.89 -4.95 16.23
N LYS A 188 -11.78 -4.56 16.90
CA LYS A 188 -11.58 -3.17 17.38
C LYS A 188 -11.51 -2.16 16.23
N LEU A 189 -11.03 -2.54 15.05
CA LEU A 189 -11.07 -1.71 13.86
C LEU A 189 -12.46 -1.60 13.22
N GLY A 190 -13.43 -2.36 13.71
CA GLY A 190 -14.82 -2.32 13.26
C GLY A 190 -15.23 -3.45 12.30
N ALA A 191 -14.45 -4.54 12.21
CA ALA A 191 -14.93 -5.72 11.49
C ALA A 191 -16.11 -6.36 12.23
N ASN A 192 -17.23 -6.54 11.53
CA ASN A 192 -18.44 -7.20 12.05
C ASN A 192 -18.20 -8.70 12.26
N LYS A 193 -17.36 -9.30 11.39
CA LYS A 193 -17.00 -10.71 11.43
C LYS A 193 -15.54 -10.88 11.03
N VAL A 194 -14.87 -11.87 11.62
CA VAL A 194 -13.53 -12.31 11.21
C VAL A 194 -13.62 -13.77 10.78
N ILE A 195 -13.08 -14.10 9.62
CA ILE A 195 -13.04 -15.47 9.07
C ILE A 195 -11.56 -15.90 8.99
N ASP A 196 -11.28 -17.06 9.58
CA ASP A 196 -9.97 -17.70 9.42
C ASP A 196 -9.88 -18.38 8.04
N PRO A 197 -8.85 -18.08 7.24
CA PRO A 197 -8.61 -18.76 5.97
C PRO A 197 -8.52 -20.28 6.06
N LYS A 198 -8.13 -20.83 7.21
CA LYS A 198 -8.03 -22.28 7.43
C LYS A 198 -9.40 -22.95 7.52
N GLU A 199 -10.41 -22.21 7.95
CA GLU A 199 -11.79 -22.70 8.08
C GLU A 199 -12.62 -22.44 6.82
N TYR A 200 -12.09 -21.65 5.88
CA TYR A 200 -12.83 -21.25 4.68
C TYR A 200 -12.70 -22.29 3.56
N ARG A 201 -13.85 -22.72 3.04
CA ARG A 201 -13.88 -23.65 1.91
C ARG A 201 -13.93 -22.87 0.60
N TYR A 202 -12.77 -22.81 -0.06
CA TYR A 202 -12.65 -22.19 -1.38
C TYR A 202 -13.44 -22.93 -2.43
N SER A 203 -14.27 -22.21 -3.15
CA SER A 203 -15.02 -22.78 -4.26
C SER A 203 -14.14 -23.02 -5.47
N LYS A 204 -14.33 -24.18 -6.12
CA LYS A 204 -13.75 -24.49 -7.43
C LYS A 204 -14.77 -24.37 -8.57
N LYS A 205 -16.02 -23.97 -8.26
CA LYS A 205 -17.08 -23.82 -9.26
C LYS A 205 -16.89 -22.50 -10.02
N PRO A 206 -17.26 -22.45 -11.31
CA PRO A 206 -17.24 -21.21 -12.09
C PRO A 206 -18.09 -20.10 -11.50
N LEU A 207 -19.19 -20.47 -10.81
CA LEU A 207 -20.07 -19.61 -10.01
C LEU A 207 -20.47 -20.34 -8.73
N SER A 208 -20.46 -19.62 -7.63
CA SER A 208 -20.88 -20.07 -6.31
C SER A 208 -22.07 -19.25 -5.78
N ARG A 209 -22.52 -19.55 -4.55
CA ARG A 209 -23.53 -18.74 -3.89
C ARG A 209 -23.06 -17.29 -3.76
N GLU A 210 -23.94 -16.34 -4.03
CA GLU A 210 -23.67 -14.91 -3.84
C GLU A 210 -23.57 -14.56 -2.35
N LEU A 211 -22.43 -14.09 -1.92
CA LEU A 211 -22.15 -13.73 -0.52
C LEU A 211 -21.76 -12.26 -0.37
N TRP A 212 -20.81 -11.79 -1.18
CA TRP A 212 -20.11 -10.53 -1.00
C TRP A 212 -20.61 -9.47 -1.98
N SER A 213 -20.96 -8.30 -1.49
CA SER A 213 -21.25 -7.15 -2.37
C SER A 213 -19.99 -6.55 -2.94
N GLY A 214 -18.89 -6.57 -2.18
CA GLY A 214 -17.60 -6.07 -2.60
C GLY A 214 -16.44 -6.77 -1.92
N ILE A 215 -15.28 -6.68 -2.53
CA ILE A 215 -14.02 -7.24 -2.03
C ILE A 215 -12.93 -6.17 -2.13
N ILE A 216 -12.11 -6.04 -1.08
CA ILE A 216 -10.77 -5.44 -1.17
C ILE A 216 -9.78 -6.57 -0.96
N ASP A 217 -9.01 -6.88 -2.02
CA ASP A 217 -8.08 -8.01 -2.00
C ASP A 217 -6.62 -7.55 -1.94
N THR A 218 -5.89 -8.08 -0.94
CA THR A 218 -4.46 -7.86 -0.76
C THR A 218 -3.63 -9.14 -0.92
N VAL A 219 -4.28 -10.26 -1.25
CA VAL A 219 -3.69 -11.60 -1.19
C VAL A 219 -3.46 -12.20 -2.57
N GLY A 220 -4.42 -12.03 -3.47
CA GLY A 220 -4.36 -12.61 -4.82
C GLY A 220 -4.53 -14.13 -4.86
N GLY A 221 -4.14 -14.73 -5.97
CA GLY A 221 -4.14 -16.16 -6.18
C GLY A 221 -5.53 -16.81 -6.13
N ASP A 222 -5.56 -18.05 -5.66
CA ASP A 222 -6.79 -18.83 -5.49
C ASP A 222 -7.79 -18.24 -4.48
N VAL A 223 -7.32 -17.39 -3.57
CA VAL A 223 -8.20 -16.63 -2.66
C VAL A 223 -9.07 -15.67 -3.45
N LEU A 224 -8.45 -14.79 -4.24
CA LEU A 224 -9.19 -13.86 -5.10
C LEU A 224 -10.05 -14.62 -6.11
N SER A 225 -9.49 -15.67 -6.76
CA SER A 225 -10.21 -16.48 -7.74
C SER A 225 -11.49 -17.09 -7.18
N SER A 226 -11.43 -17.63 -5.96
CA SER A 226 -12.62 -18.18 -5.28
C SER A 226 -13.65 -17.09 -4.96
N PHE A 227 -13.21 -16.00 -4.37
CA PHE A 227 -14.12 -14.91 -3.98
C PHE A 227 -14.81 -14.24 -5.17
N LEU A 228 -14.16 -14.15 -6.33
CA LEU A 228 -14.81 -13.66 -7.56
C LEU A 228 -16.08 -14.46 -7.91
N THR A 229 -16.08 -15.78 -7.64
CA THR A 229 -17.25 -16.63 -7.89
C THR A 229 -18.41 -16.39 -6.93
N GLU A 230 -18.17 -15.68 -5.82
CA GLU A 230 -19.10 -15.44 -4.72
C GLU A 230 -19.59 -14.00 -4.65
N ILE A 231 -19.14 -13.13 -5.54
CA ILE A 231 -19.61 -11.77 -5.63
C ILE A 231 -21.05 -11.73 -6.12
N LYS A 232 -21.85 -10.89 -5.47
CA LYS A 232 -23.25 -10.62 -5.83
C LYS A 232 -23.35 -9.89 -7.18
N TYR A 233 -24.52 -9.96 -7.79
CA TYR A 233 -24.82 -9.22 -9.01
C TYR A 233 -24.49 -7.73 -8.88
N ASN A 234 -23.81 -7.15 -9.89
CA ASN A 234 -23.29 -5.78 -9.90
C ASN A 234 -22.23 -5.48 -8.82
N GLY A 235 -21.61 -6.48 -8.21
CA GLY A 235 -20.56 -6.28 -7.22
C GLY A 235 -19.19 -5.93 -7.80
N ILE A 236 -18.22 -5.70 -6.92
CA ILE A 236 -16.85 -5.30 -7.29
C ILE A 236 -15.79 -6.00 -6.44
N ALA A 237 -14.72 -6.44 -7.08
CA ALA A 237 -13.45 -6.74 -6.43
C ALA A 237 -12.43 -5.66 -6.77
N VAL A 238 -11.79 -5.08 -5.75
CA VAL A 238 -10.66 -4.18 -5.90
C VAL A 238 -9.42 -4.92 -5.44
N SER A 239 -8.56 -5.29 -6.40
CA SER A 239 -7.34 -6.06 -6.14
C SER A 239 -6.12 -5.14 -6.07
N THR A 240 -5.36 -5.23 -4.99
CA THR A 240 -4.19 -4.38 -4.76
C THR A 240 -2.97 -5.13 -4.26
N GLY A 241 -3.08 -6.44 -4.01
CA GLY A 241 -1.98 -7.22 -3.46
C GLY A 241 -1.86 -8.61 -4.06
N LEU A 242 -0.70 -9.19 -3.85
CA LEU A 242 -0.31 -10.51 -4.35
C LEU A 242 0.50 -11.30 -3.28
N ALA A 243 0.12 -11.08 -2.00
CA ALA A 243 0.88 -11.65 -0.87
C ALA A 243 0.97 -13.18 -0.92
N LYS A 244 -0.02 -13.87 -1.51
CA LYS A 244 -0.01 -15.31 -1.73
C LYS A 244 0.46 -15.66 -3.14
N SER A 245 -0.11 -15.03 -4.18
CA SER A 245 0.24 -15.28 -5.58
C SER A 245 -0.18 -14.12 -6.47
N HIS A 246 0.53 -13.97 -7.58
CA HIS A 246 0.19 -13.04 -8.66
C HIS A 246 -0.71 -13.68 -9.73
N GLU A 247 -0.95 -14.99 -9.67
CA GLU A 247 -1.79 -15.70 -10.61
C GLU A 247 -3.28 -15.46 -10.32
N LEU A 248 -4.08 -15.43 -11.36
CA LEU A 248 -5.53 -15.32 -11.30
C LEU A 248 -6.18 -16.36 -12.19
N ASN A 249 -6.58 -17.49 -11.58
CA ASN A 249 -7.29 -18.57 -12.26
C ASN A 249 -8.80 -18.38 -12.10
N THR A 250 -9.45 -17.80 -13.09
CA THR A 250 -10.89 -17.54 -13.07
C THR A 250 -11.52 -17.81 -14.43
N THR A 251 -12.86 -17.77 -14.48
CA THR A 251 -13.63 -17.86 -15.73
C THR A 251 -14.32 -16.53 -16.01
N VAL A 252 -14.89 -16.39 -17.20
CA VAL A 252 -15.67 -15.18 -17.54
C VAL A 252 -17.07 -15.18 -16.91
N PHE A 253 -17.54 -16.28 -16.35
CA PHE A 253 -18.90 -16.39 -15.80
C PHE A 253 -19.29 -15.32 -14.78
N PRO A 254 -18.47 -15.00 -13.76
CA PRO A 254 -18.80 -13.93 -12.83
C PRO A 254 -19.04 -12.59 -13.51
N PHE A 255 -18.28 -12.31 -14.56
CA PHE A 255 -18.36 -11.03 -15.30
C PHE A 255 -19.60 -10.97 -16.19
N ILE A 256 -19.87 -11.99 -17.01
CA ILE A 256 -20.97 -11.97 -17.95
C ILE A 256 -22.33 -12.26 -17.32
N LEU A 257 -22.39 -13.09 -16.26
CA LEU A 257 -23.65 -13.51 -15.64
C LEU A 257 -24.04 -12.66 -14.41
N ARG A 258 -23.04 -12.04 -13.74
CA ARG A 258 -23.28 -11.20 -12.57
C ARG A 258 -22.83 -9.76 -12.71
N ASN A 259 -22.33 -9.38 -13.88
CA ASN A 259 -21.84 -8.03 -14.17
C ASN A 259 -20.88 -7.50 -13.08
N ILE A 260 -20.04 -8.38 -12.54
CA ILE A 260 -19.04 -7.95 -11.55
C ILE A 260 -17.94 -7.14 -12.22
N THR A 261 -17.28 -6.32 -11.42
CA THR A 261 -16.08 -5.60 -11.85
C THR A 261 -14.88 -6.11 -11.08
N LEU A 262 -13.77 -6.30 -11.77
CA LEU A 262 -12.45 -6.43 -11.17
C LEU A 262 -11.67 -5.15 -11.51
N SER A 263 -11.21 -4.43 -10.47
CA SER A 263 -10.45 -3.18 -10.58
C SER A 263 -9.07 -3.32 -9.95
#